data_85b8addf8917f3f7cbd60d4b720c4522
#
_entry.id   85b8addf8917f3f7cbd60d4b720c4522
#
_cell.length_a   1.000
_cell.length_b   1.000
_cell.length_c   1.000
_cell.angle_alpha   90.00
_cell.angle_beta   90.00
_cell.angle_gamma   90.00
#
_symmetry.space_group_name_H-M   'P 1'
#
loop_
_entity.id
_entity.type
_entity.pdbx_description
1 polymer ?
#
loop_
_entity_poly.entity_id
_entity_poly.type
_entity_poly.pdbx_seq_one_letter_code
_entity_poly.pdbx_strand_id
1 'polypeptide(L)'
;MSGWLLIIFLLLLGGLISSFGDLLGTKIGKARFSIFKLRPRKTATLITIITGSLISASSISLILLVNSQLRVGLFRLGDLQKKLQESRQLLLSLKSERETLEDKIIQKETELTKLERNILALRSGKVVISSGQSIFIAEIDTDKRLKVDLQIQNIIKNANRFTQEQVIPNVKEPRSILLIRQNHIDELKKTIRTGGDWVINIKSVRNVLKGENYVYAFPELIENKIIVLKDEIISKTSLSNTENNIKDVRNTINLLLASSLAEAKRRGSLINEIKLKSDSLKKLQVFIEKNKGFDFEFEVVSLRDSKTAQSIIVELKVSKLLS
;
A
#
# COMPACT_ATOMS: atom_id res chain seq x y z
N MET A 1 47.99 13.67 -38.30
CA MET A 1 49.21 13.50 -39.15
C MET A 1 49.59 12.03 -39.13
N SER A 2 49.90 11.46 -40.25
CA SER A 2 50.29 10.04 -40.30
C SER A 2 51.62 9.87 -39.52
N GLY A 3 51.74 8.84 -38.69
CA GLY A 3 52.90 8.60 -37.83
C GLY A 3 54.23 8.52 -38.60
N TRP A 4 54.16 8.12 -39.88
CA TRP A 4 55.27 8.08 -40.80
C TRP A 4 55.89 9.47 -41.08
N LEU A 5 55.06 10.48 -41.30
CA LEU A 5 55.49 11.88 -41.47
C LEU A 5 56.24 12.41 -40.24
N LEU A 6 55.79 12.03 -39.06
CA LEU A 6 56.37 12.43 -37.80
C LEU A 6 57.72 11.77 -37.58
N ILE A 7 57.88 10.50 -37.96
CA ILE A 7 59.17 9.79 -37.90
C ILE A 7 60.20 10.42 -38.85
N ILE A 8 59.80 10.69 -40.08
CA ILE A 8 60.71 11.34 -41.08
C ILE A 8 61.12 12.73 -40.60
N PHE A 9 60.18 13.53 -40.07
CA PHE A 9 60.42 14.86 -39.53
C PHE A 9 61.41 14.82 -38.35
N LEU A 10 61.23 13.88 -37.43
CA LEU A 10 62.11 13.66 -36.29
C LEU A 10 63.54 13.25 -36.69
N LEU A 11 63.66 12.37 -37.70
CA LEU A 11 64.99 11.98 -38.26
C LEU A 11 65.73 13.15 -38.87
N LEU A 12 64.99 13.94 -39.68
CA LEU A 12 65.64 15.16 -40.31
C LEU A 12 66.02 16.19 -39.22
N LEU A 13 65.16 16.43 -38.26
CA LEU A 13 65.42 17.38 -37.19
C LEU A 13 66.54 16.91 -36.29
N GLY A 14 66.65 15.63 -35.94
CA GLY A 14 67.73 15.02 -35.20
C GLY A 14 69.05 15.11 -35.93
N GLY A 15 69.10 14.87 -37.27
CA GLY A 15 70.27 15.01 -38.13
C GLY A 15 70.80 16.47 -38.19
N LEU A 16 69.89 17.44 -38.30
CA LEU A 16 70.18 18.85 -38.30
C LEU A 16 70.80 19.29 -36.94
N ILE A 17 70.16 18.92 -35.84
CA ILE A 17 70.67 19.29 -34.50
C ILE A 17 72.04 18.61 -34.22
N SER A 18 72.18 17.35 -34.63
CA SER A 18 73.48 16.63 -34.53
C SER A 18 74.59 17.30 -35.32
N SER A 19 74.35 17.73 -36.56
CA SER A 19 75.30 18.46 -37.39
C SER A 19 75.67 19.81 -36.79
N PHE A 20 74.71 20.53 -36.23
CA PHE A 20 74.99 21.76 -35.47
C PHE A 20 75.84 21.50 -34.21
N GLY A 21 75.55 20.40 -33.51
CA GLY A 21 76.31 19.96 -32.34
C GLY A 21 77.83 19.70 -32.70
N ASP A 22 78.02 18.99 -33.79
CA ASP A 22 79.40 18.71 -34.30
C ASP A 22 80.14 19.96 -34.75
N LEU A 23 79.49 20.89 -35.45
CA LEU A 23 80.03 22.18 -35.85
C LEU A 23 80.41 23.01 -34.64
N LEU A 24 79.59 23.06 -33.63
CA LEU A 24 79.88 23.74 -32.37
C LEU A 24 81.04 23.07 -31.60
N GLY A 25 81.00 21.74 -31.52
CA GLY A 25 82.05 20.94 -30.85
C GLY A 25 83.43 21.12 -31.50
N THR A 26 83.48 21.12 -32.85
CA THR A 26 84.76 21.35 -33.59
C THR A 26 85.26 22.79 -33.50
N LYS A 27 84.41 23.79 -33.55
CA LYS A 27 84.78 25.21 -33.33
C LYS A 27 85.27 25.45 -31.94
N ILE A 28 84.65 24.96 -30.92
CA ILE A 28 85.02 25.11 -29.51
C ILE A 28 86.30 24.30 -29.22
N GLY A 29 86.41 23.11 -29.78
CA GLY A 29 87.67 22.30 -29.70
C GLY A 29 88.86 22.93 -30.32
N LYS A 30 88.76 23.62 -31.46
CA LYS A 30 89.86 24.36 -32.15
C LYS A 30 90.18 25.68 -31.46
N ALA A 31 89.23 26.36 -30.84
CA ALA A 31 89.42 27.66 -30.21
C ALA A 31 90.10 27.62 -28.83
N ARG A 32 90.52 26.43 -28.32
CA ARG A 32 91.11 26.21 -26.98
C ARG A 32 90.29 26.87 -25.85
N PHE A 33 89.00 27.03 -26.02
CA PHE A 33 88.08 27.54 -24.97
C PHE A 33 88.00 26.52 -23.87
N SER A 34 88.51 26.79 -22.70
CA SER A 34 88.26 25.97 -21.50
C SER A 34 87.04 26.49 -20.78
N ILE A 35 85.96 25.83 -20.96
CA ILE A 35 84.68 26.07 -20.17
C ILE A 35 84.93 25.43 -18.79
N PHE A 36 84.78 26.20 -17.70
CA PHE A 36 84.98 25.77 -16.31
C PHE A 36 86.43 25.29 -15.95
N LYS A 37 87.53 25.84 -16.55
CA LYS A 37 88.90 25.40 -16.27
C LYS A 37 89.13 23.88 -16.46
N LEU A 38 88.38 23.21 -17.27
CA LEU A 38 88.51 21.79 -17.56
C LEU A 38 89.48 21.57 -18.73
N ARG A 39 90.17 20.41 -18.68
CA ARG A 39 91.06 20.02 -19.82
C ARG A 39 90.24 19.91 -21.11
N PRO A 40 90.80 20.27 -22.29
CA PRO A 40 90.07 20.30 -23.56
C PRO A 40 89.25 19.01 -23.91
N ARG A 41 89.79 17.83 -23.57
CA ARG A 41 89.12 16.56 -23.76
C ARG A 41 87.81 16.45 -22.91
N LYS A 42 87.90 16.89 -21.64
CA LYS A 42 86.71 16.85 -20.77
C LYS A 42 85.68 17.88 -21.20
N THR A 43 86.05 19.01 -21.72
CA THR A 43 85.15 20.03 -22.27
C THR A 43 84.43 19.53 -23.52
N ALA A 44 85.10 18.80 -24.43
CA ALA A 44 84.42 18.16 -25.57
C ALA A 44 83.44 17.16 -25.15
N THR A 45 83.77 16.27 -24.20
CA THR A 45 82.77 15.28 -23.67
C THR A 45 81.51 15.93 -23.01
N LEU A 46 81.77 17.01 -22.28
CA LEU A 46 80.68 17.75 -21.64
C LEU A 46 79.75 18.41 -22.67
N ILE A 47 80.34 18.97 -23.75
CA ILE A 47 79.55 19.54 -24.86
C ILE A 47 78.72 18.43 -25.56
N THR A 48 79.32 17.26 -25.81
CA THR A 48 78.62 16.14 -26.43
C THR A 48 77.48 15.67 -25.55
N ILE A 49 77.63 15.62 -24.22
CA ILE A 49 76.59 15.27 -23.31
C ILE A 49 75.47 16.32 -23.34
N ILE A 50 75.81 17.59 -23.32
CA ILE A 50 74.81 18.68 -23.38
C ILE A 50 74.08 18.68 -24.71
N THR A 51 74.77 18.55 -25.83
CA THR A 51 74.07 18.47 -27.14
C THR A 51 73.20 17.23 -27.27
N GLY A 52 73.68 16.07 -26.82
CA GLY A 52 72.89 14.84 -26.80
C GLY A 52 71.59 14.94 -25.95
N SER A 53 71.76 15.54 -24.76
CA SER A 53 70.56 15.78 -23.89
C SER A 53 69.59 16.81 -24.50
N LEU A 54 70.10 17.81 -25.21
CA LEU A 54 69.31 18.82 -25.91
C LEU A 54 68.50 18.19 -27.08
N ILE A 55 69.17 17.31 -27.85
CA ILE A 55 68.47 16.52 -28.91
C ILE A 55 67.40 15.64 -28.33
N SER A 56 67.71 14.89 -27.27
CA SER A 56 66.76 14.02 -26.63
C SER A 56 65.59 14.81 -26.05
N ALA A 57 65.83 15.91 -25.37
CA ALA A 57 64.76 16.77 -24.82
C ALA A 57 63.91 17.37 -25.93
N SER A 58 64.51 17.85 -27.04
CA SER A 58 63.74 18.35 -28.20
C SER A 58 62.90 17.29 -28.83
N SER A 59 63.39 16.06 -29.01
CA SER A 59 62.64 14.93 -29.59
C SER A 59 61.48 14.54 -28.73
N ILE A 60 61.65 14.40 -27.42
CA ILE A 60 60.60 14.10 -26.49
C ILE A 60 59.53 15.22 -26.49
N SER A 61 59.99 16.47 -26.47
CA SER A 61 59.05 17.62 -26.46
C SER A 61 58.26 17.67 -27.73
N LEU A 62 58.80 17.35 -28.86
CA LEU A 62 58.14 17.34 -30.16
C LEU A 62 57.13 16.19 -30.27
N ILE A 63 57.48 15.01 -29.76
CA ILE A 63 56.52 13.86 -29.67
C ILE A 63 55.33 14.21 -28.78
N LEU A 64 55.58 14.86 -27.63
CA LEU A 64 54.51 15.26 -26.69
C LEU A 64 53.65 16.37 -27.26
N LEU A 65 54.17 17.28 -28.08
CA LEU A 65 53.40 18.34 -28.74
C LEU A 65 52.47 17.75 -29.81
N VAL A 66 52.95 16.81 -30.62
CA VAL A 66 52.22 16.25 -31.74
C VAL A 66 51.25 15.16 -31.32
N ASN A 67 51.59 14.36 -30.32
CA ASN A 67 50.79 13.23 -29.89
C ASN A 67 50.09 13.48 -28.54
N SER A 68 48.81 13.91 -28.62
CA SER A 68 47.99 14.17 -27.44
C SER A 68 47.75 12.92 -26.59
N GLN A 69 47.73 11.72 -27.19
CA GLN A 69 47.52 10.46 -26.45
C GLN A 69 48.71 10.11 -25.55
N LEU A 70 49.96 10.33 -26.04
CA LEU A 70 51.17 10.14 -25.25
C LEU A 70 51.26 11.13 -24.10
N ARG A 71 50.89 12.38 -24.34
CA ARG A 71 50.83 13.40 -23.29
C ARG A 71 49.82 13.04 -22.19
N VAL A 72 48.63 12.58 -22.58
CA VAL A 72 47.59 12.10 -21.62
C VAL A 72 48.08 10.86 -20.89
N GLY A 73 48.70 9.90 -21.60
CA GLY A 73 49.22 8.68 -20.98
C GLY A 73 50.33 8.92 -19.96
N LEU A 74 51.26 9.84 -20.25
CA LEU A 74 52.38 10.12 -19.34
C LEU A 74 52.00 11.00 -18.14
N PHE A 75 51.17 12.02 -18.36
CA PHE A 75 50.87 13.03 -17.33
C PHE A 75 49.51 12.90 -16.65
N ARG A 76 48.57 12.12 -17.24
CA ARG A 76 47.21 11.94 -16.71
C ARG A 76 46.84 10.50 -16.40
N LEU A 77 47.81 9.58 -16.41
CA LEU A 77 47.56 8.17 -16.13
C LEU A 77 46.91 7.97 -14.74
N GLY A 78 47.39 8.70 -13.75
CA GLY A 78 46.86 8.68 -12.39
C GLY A 78 45.39 9.14 -12.32
N ASP A 79 45.07 10.23 -13.02
CA ASP A 79 43.67 10.75 -13.07
C ASP A 79 42.73 9.78 -13.81
N LEU A 80 43.22 9.15 -14.89
CA LEU A 80 42.47 8.14 -15.62
C LEU A 80 42.19 6.89 -14.78
N GLN A 81 43.20 6.42 -14.04
CA GLN A 81 43.04 5.29 -13.11
C GLN A 81 42.04 5.62 -12.02
N LYS A 82 42.11 6.82 -11.43
CA LYS A 82 41.17 7.27 -10.41
C LYS A 82 39.74 7.33 -10.95
N LYS A 83 39.53 7.93 -12.12
CA LYS A 83 38.21 7.96 -12.78
C LYS A 83 37.69 6.58 -13.10
N LEU A 84 38.52 5.65 -13.52
CA LEU A 84 38.18 4.26 -13.77
C LEU A 84 37.72 3.56 -12.47
N GLN A 85 38.41 3.82 -11.38
CA GLN A 85 38.08 3.26 -10.07
C GLN A 85 36.76 3.83 -9.54
N GLU A 86 36.54 5.14 -9.64
CA GLU A 86 35.30 5.82 -9.29
C GLU A 86 34.15 5.29 -10.14
N SER A 87 34.34 5.15 -11.46
CA SER A 87 33.32 4.59 -12.34
C SER A 87 32.98 3.13 -12.01
N ARG A 88 33.97 2.31 -11.66
CA ARG A 88 33.75 0.93 -11.20
C ARG A 88 32.97 0.87 -9.90
N GLN A 89 33.30 1.73 -8.93
CA GLN A 89 32.55 1.80 -7.66
C GLN A 89 31.09 2.22 -7.90
N LEU A 90 30.87 3.22 -8.76
CA LEU A 90 29.52 3.66 -9.14
C LEU A 90 28.74 2.53 -9.82
N LEU A 91 29.37 1.79 -10.74
CA LEU A 91 28.72 0.64 -11.37
C LEU A 91 28.34 -0.45 -10.37
N LEU A 92 29.18 -0.72 -9.37
CA LEU A 92 28.88 -1.69 -8.31
C LEU A 92 27.72 -1.23 -7.44
N SER A 93 27.67 0.05 -7.07
CA SER A 93 26.57 0.60 -6.29
C SER A 93 25.26 0.58 -7.07
N LEU A 94 25.26 0.97 -8.36
CA LEU A 94 24.08 0.91 -9.22
C LEU A 94 23.59 -0.52 -9.45
N LYS A 95 24.53 -1.48 -9.55
CA LYS A 95 24.16 -2.90 -9.65
C LYS A 95 23.47 -3.40 -8.39
N SER A 96 24.00 -3.06 -7.22
CA SER A 96 23.40 -3.41 -5.94
C SER A 96 22.01 -2.74 -5.75
N GLU A 97 21.87 -1.47 -6.15
CA GLU A 97 20.58 -0.77 -6.11
C GLU A 97 19.57 -1.42 -7.07
N ARG A 98 20.01 -1.80 -8.27
CA ARG A 98 19.17 -2.54 -9.22
C ARG A 98 18.68 -3.86 -8.63
N GLU A 99 19.55 -4.66 -8.03
CA GLU A 99 19.18 -5.92 -7.37
C GLU A 99 18.14 -5.69 -6.27
N THR A 100 18.32 -4.66 -5.43
CA THR A 100 17.34 -4.33 -4.39
C THR A 100 15.99 -3.85 -4.94
N LEU A 101 15.99 -3.16 -6.08
CA LEU A 101 14.78 -2.76 -6.78
C LEU A 101 14.06 -3.95 -7.43
N GLU A 102 14.81 -4.87 -8.04
CA GLU A 102 14.25 -6.12 -8.61
C GLU A 102 13.57 -6.96 -7.51
N ASP A 103 14.19 -7.10 -6.34
CA ASP A 103 13.57 -7.79 -5.19
C ASP A 103 12.28 -7.10 -4.72
N LYS A 104 12.26 -5.78 -4.66
CA LYS A 104 11.05 -5.01 -4.32
C LYS A 104 9.95 -5.18 -5.37
N ILE A 105 10.28 -5.25 -6.65
CA ILE A 105 9.33 -5.50 -7.73
C ILE A 105 8.69 -6.88 -7.53
N ILE A 106 9.48 -7.94 -7.31
CA ILE A 106 9.00 -9.29 -7.06
C ILE A 106 8.07 -9.33 -5.84
N GLN A 107 8.42 -8.64 -4.77
CA GLN A 107 7.55 -8.52 -3.59
C GLN A 107 6.22 -7.85 -3.91
N LYS A 108 6.25 -6.75 -4.67
CA LYS A 108 5.03 -6.03 -5.06
C LYS A 108 4.16 -6.83 -6.05
N GLU A 109 4.75 -7.57 -6.96
CA GLU A 109 4.02 -8.47 -7.86
C GLU A 109 3.32 -9.59 -7.09
N THR A 110 3.98 -10.16 -6.08
CA THR A 110 3.36 -11.17 -5.21
C THR A 110 2.21 -10.61 -4.38
N GLU A 111 2.35 -9.38 -3.85
CA GLU A 111 1.25 -8.67 -3.18
C GLU A 111 0.08 -8.41 -4.12
N LEU A 112 0.33 -7.92 -5.34
CA LEU A 112 -0.70 -7.69 -6.37
C LEU A 112 -1.44 -8.97 -6.72
N THR A 113 -0.72 -10.06 -6.98
CA THR A 113 -1.32 -11.37 -7.28
C THR A 113 -2.23 -11.86 -6.15
N LYS A 114 -1.82 -11.64 -4.90
CA LYS A 114 -2.62 -11.98 -3.73
C LYS A 114 -3.88 -11.11 -3.64
N LEU A 115 -3.75 -9.81 -3.92
CA LEU A 115 -4.88 -8.87 -3.95
C LEU A 115 -5.87 -9.22 -5.06
N GLU A 116 -5.38 -9.52 -6.25
CA GLU A 116 -6.20 -9.97 -7.39
C GLU A 116 -6.99 -11.24 -7.08
N ARG A 117 -6.34 -12.24 -6.46
CA ARG A 117 -7.04 -13.46 -6.01
C ARG A 117 -8.15 -13.15 -5.01
N ASN A 118 -7.90 -12.23 -4.07
CA ASN A 118 -8.91 -11.80 -3.12
C ASN A 118 -10.09 -11.09 -3.82
N ILE A 119 -9.82 -10.21 -4.78
CA ILE A 119 -10.86 -9.54 -5.58
C ILE A 119 -11.66 -10.55 -6.42
N LEU A 120 -10.99 -11.51 -7.05
CA LEU A 120 -11.66 -12.57 -7.80
C LEU A 120 -12.53 -13.45 -6.89
N ALA A 121 -12.05 -13.78 -5.67
CA ALA A 121 -12.83 -14.51 -4.68
C ALA A 121 -14.08 -13.73 -4.23
N LEU A 122 -13.97 -12.42 -4.03
CA LEU A 122 -15.08 -11.52 -3.74
C LEU A 122 -16.11 -11.49 -4.89
N ARG A 123 -15.64 -11.36 -6.13
CA ARG A 123 -16.49 -11.32 -7.34
C ARG A 123 -17.16 -12.66 -7.65
N SER A 124 -16.52 -13.79 -7.30
CA SER A 124 -17.08 -15.13 -7.54
C SER A 124 -18.12 -15.56 -6.51
N GLY A 125 -18.55 -14.70 -5.59
CA GLY A 125 -19.56 -14.99 -4.57
C GLY A 125 -19.14 -16.06 -3.55
N LYS A 126 -17.85 -16.39 -3.49
CA LYS A 126 -17.31 -17.38 -2.54
C LYS A 126 -17.08 -16.83 -1.13
N VAL A 127 -17.07 -15.50 -0.97
CA VAL A 127 -16.99 -14.86 0.35
C VAL A 127 -18.35 -14.91 1.00
N VAL A 128 -18.45 -15.58 2.13
CA VAL A 128 -19.69 -15.73 2.91
C VAL A 128 -19.73 -14.76 4.10
N ILE A 129 -18.57 -14.33 4.60
CA ILE A 129 -18.47 -13.34 5.66
C ILE A 129 -17.35 -12.36 5.28
N SER A 130 -17.66 -11.06 5.25
CA SER A 130 -16.68 -10.02 4.93
C SER A 130 -15.83 -9.62 6.16
N SER A 131 -14.64 -9.09 5.93
CA SER A 131 -13.81 -8.52 7.00
C SER A 131 -14.56 -7.41 7.74
N GLY A 132 -14.52 -7.43 9.07
CA GLY A 132 -15.23 -6.47 9.92
C GLY A 132 -16.76 -6.72 10.04
N GLN A 133 -17.31 -7.67 9.30
CA GLN A 133 -18.74 -8.01 9.38
C GLN A 133 -19.04 -8.67 10.73
N SER A 134 -20.17 -8.26 11.34
CA SER A 134 -20.71 -8.91 12.53
C SER A 134 -21.17 -10.34 12.19
N ILE A 135 -20.59 -11.31 12.87
CA ILE A 135 -20.93 -12.72 12.74
C ILE A 135 -22.10 -13.05 13.68
N PHE A 136 -21.99 -12.61 14.93
CA PHE A 136 -22.98 -12.91 15.96
C PHE A 136 -23.06 -11.76 16.96
N ILE A 137 -24.29 -11.43 17.36
CA ILE A 137 -24.59 -10.35 18.30
C ILE A 137 -25.44 -10.94 19.43
N ALA A 138 -25.06 -10.67 20.67
CA ALA A 138 -25.81 -11.12 21.85
C ALA A 138 -25.77 -10.11 22.98
N GLU A 139 -26.90 -9.93 23.64
CA GLU A 139 -26.98 -9.19 24.90
C GLU A 139 -26.43 -10.05 26.05
N ILE A 140 -25.80 -9.40 27.03
CA ILE A 140 -25.32 -10.06 28.24
C ILE A 140 -26.07 -9.53 29.46
N ASP A 141 -26.58 -10.43 30.25
CA ASP A 141 -27.29 -10.11 31.49
C ASP A 141 -26.26 -9.92 32.61
N THR A 142 -26.01 -8.66 32.98
CA THR A 142 -25.05 -8.29 34.02
C THR A 142 -25.61 -8.40 35.45
N ASP A 143 -26.92 -8.52 35.62
CA ASP A 143 -27.55 -8.70 36.96
C ASP A 143 -27.16 -10.03 37.58
N LYS A 144 -26.74 -10.99 36.78
CA LYS A 144 -26.29 -12.33 37.23
C LYS A 144 -24.75 -12.44 37.18
N ARG A 145 -24.04 -11.60 37.90
CA ARG A 145 -22.56 -11.52 37.91
C ARG A 145 -21.85 -12.86 38.03
N LEU A 146 -22.37 -13.79 38.85
CA LEU A 146 -21.81 -15.15 39.02
C LEU A 146 -21.88 -16.04 37.77
N LYS A 147 -22.62 -15.63 36.71
CA LYS A 147 -22.84 -16.43 35.50
C LYS A 147 -22.22 -15.81 34.23
N VAL A 148 -21.48 -14.71 34.36
CA VAL A 148 -20.90 -14.01 33.20
C VAL A 148 -20.02 -14.94 32.35
N ASP A 149 -19.16 -15.75 32.99
CA ASP A 149 -18.27 -16.68 32.29
C ASP A 149 -19.06 -17.73 31.48
N LEU A 150 -20.15 -18.25 32.03
CA LEU A 150 -21.03 -19.20 31.35
C LEU A 150 -21.80 -18.55 30.20
N GLN A 151 -22.24 -17.31 30.38
CA GLN A 151 -22.92 -16.54 29.32
C GLN A 151 -21.96 -16.31 28.15
N ILE A 152 -20.73 -15.86 28.40
CA ILE A 152 -19.70 -15.67 27.35
C ILE A 152 -19.40 -16.97 26.61
N GLN A 153 -19.23 -18.07 27.33
CA GLN A 153 -19.00 -19.39 26.71
C GLN A 153 -20.18 -19.80 25.81
N ASN A 154 -21.43 -19.62 26.28
CA ASN A 154 -22.60 -19.90 25.48
C ASN A 154 -22.73 -19.00 24.24
N ILE A 155 -22.39 -17.72 24.38
CA ILE A 155 -22.36 -16.77 23.25
C ILE A 155 -21.33 -17.23 22.20
N ILE A 156 -20.12 -17.59 22.62
CA ILE A 156 -19.06 -18.10 21.73
C ILE A 156 -19.49 -19.41 21.06
N LYS A 157 -20.10 -20.32 21.81
CA LYS A 157 -20.61 -21.59 21.27
C LYS A 157 -21.71 -21.36 20.22
N ASN A 158 -22.64 -20.47 20.49
CA ASN A 158 -23.70 -20.10 19.53
C ASN A 158 -23.13 -19.41 18.30
N ALA A 159 -22.18 -18.48 18.48
CA ALA A 159 -21.45 -17.84 17.40
C ALA A 159 -20.72 -18.85 16.52
N ASN A 160 -20.05 -19.84 17.13
CA ASN A 160 -19.37 -20.91 16.42
C ASN A 160 -20.35 -21.73 15.57
N ARG A 161 -21.51 -22.12 16.14
CA ARG A 161 -22.55 -22.86 15.40
C ARG A 161 -23.07 -22.06 14.22
N PHE A 162 -23.41 -20.79 14.42
CA PHE A 162 -23.87 -19.91 13.36
C PHE A 162 -22.82 -19.73 12.25
N THR A 163 -21.54 -19.57 12.62
CA THR A 163 -20.44 -19.47 11.68
C THR A 163 -20.29 -20.76 10.87
N GLN A 164 -20.41 -21.93 11.53
CA GLN A 164 -20.33 -23.24 10.86
C GLN A 164 -21.44 -23.39 9.83
N GLU A 165 -22.67 -23.04 10.16
CA GLU A 165 -23.82 -23.12 9.26
C GLU A 165 -23.64 -22.25 8.00
N GLN A 166 -23.00 -21.09 8.13
CA GLN A 166 -22.72 -20.20 6.99
C GLN A 166 -21.52 -20.66 6.15
N VAL A 167 -20.44 -21.08 6.80
CA VAL A 167 -19.15 -21.36 6.12
C VAL A 167 -19.09 -22.80 5.60
N ILE A 168 -19.60 -23.77 6.38
CA ILE A 168 -19.55 -25.20 6.05
C ILE A 168 -20.96 -25.85 6.25
N PRO A 169 -21.95 -25.48 5.47
CA PRO A 169 -23.37 -25.89 5.71
C PRO A 169 -23.60 -27.41 5.63
N ASN A 170 -22.70 -28.15 4.98
CA ASN A 170 -22.87 -29.59 4.74
C ASN A 170 -22.33 -30.49 5.86
N VAL A 171 -21.73 -29.92 6.90
CA VAL A 171 -21.14 -30.67 8.02
C VAL A 171 -22.12 -30.67 9.19
N LYS A 172 -22.73 -31.83 9.47
CA LYS A 172 -23.69 -31.97 10.58
C LYS A 172 -23.04 -32.04 11.96
N GLU A 173 -21.79 -32.48 12.03
CA GLU A 173 -21.06 -32.57 13.30
C GLU A 173 -20.61 -31.18 13.78
N PRO A 174 -20.82 -30.86 15.06
CA PRO A 174 -20.38 -29.59 15.62
C PRO A 174 -18.84 -29.54 15.66
N ARG A 175 -18.26 -28.57 14.91
CA ARG A 175 -16.82 -28.31 14.88
C ARG A 175 -16.53 -26.94 15.44
N SER A 176 -15.40 -26.81 16.12
CA SER A 176 -14.90 -25.51 16.57
C SER A 176 -14.11 -24.86 15.43
N ILE A 177 -14.79 -24.05 14.62
CA ILE A 177 -14.19 -23.34 13.50
C ILE A 177 -13.91 -21.85 13.82
N LEU A 178 -14.61 -21.29 14.81
CA LEU A 178 -14.47 -19.90 15.23
C LEU A 178 -13.29 -19.78 16.20
N LEU A 179 -12.28 -19.00 15.84
CA LEU A 179 -11.08 -18.78 16.64
C LEU A 179 -11.05 -17.35 17.17
N ILE A 180 -11.10 -17.21 18.48
CA ILE A 180 -10.99 -15.95 19.21
C ILE A 180 -9.78 -16.03 20.14
N ARG A 181 -8.93 -15.00 20.15
CA ARG A 181 -7.77 -14.95 21.04
C ARG A 181 -8.21 -14.85 22.50
N GLN A 182 -7.56 -15.60 23.39
CA GLN A 182 -7.89 -15.66 24.80
C GLN A 182 -7.79 -14.30 25.50
N ASN A 183 -6.80 -13.47 25.15
CA ASN A 183 -6.66 -12.14 25.71
C ASN A 183 -7.90 -11.25 25.49
N HIS A 184 -8.54 -11.32 24.30
CA HIS A 184 -9.78 -10.57 24.03
C HIS A 184 -10.95 -11.07 24.90
N ILE A 185 -11.01 -12.37 25.19
CA ILE A 185 -12.04 -12.94 26.07
C ILE A 185 -11.82 -12.46 27.52
N ASP A 186 -10.57 -12.40 27.95
CA ASP A 186 -10.24 -11.97 29.31
C ASP A 186 -10.48 -10.46 29.51
N GLU A 187 -10.21 -9.64 28.51
CA GLU A 187 -10.57 -8.21 28.47
C GLU A 187 -12.07 -8.01 28.56
N LEU A 188 -12.86 -8.76 27.76
CA LEU A 188 -14.32 -8.76 27.82
C LEU A 188 -14.81 -9.05 29.26
N LYS A 189 -14.35 -10.15 29.85
CA LYS A 189 -14.74 -10.55 31.21
C LYS A 189 -14.42 -9.45 32.22
N LYS A 190 -13.26 -8.81 32.11
CA LYS A 190 -12.84 -7.73 32.99
C LYS A 190 -13.80 -6.54 32.89
N THR A 191 -14.11 -6.10 31.66
CA THR A 191 -14.99 -4.95 31.43
C THR A 191 -16.43 -5.22 31.85
N ILE A 192 -17.00 -6.39 31.51
CA ILE A 192 -18.38 -6.74 31.90
C ILE A 192 -18.54 -6.79 33.41
N ARG A 193 -17.51 -7.26 34.16
CA ARG A 193 -17.55 -7.29 35.62
C ARG A 193 -17.58 -5.93 36.30
N THR A 194 -17.21 -4.86 35.60
CA THR A 194 -17.33 -3.47 36.12
C THR A 194 -18.78 -2.98 36.18
N GLY A 195 -19.71 -3.71 35.57
CA GLY A 195 -21.13 -3.37 35.49
C GLY A 195 -21.50 -2.69 34.19
N GLY A 196 -22.79 -2.42 33.97
CA GLY A 196 -23.31 -1.83 32.73
C GLY A 196 -24.19 -2.80 31.95
N ASP A 197 -24.96 -2.29 31.00
CA ASP A 197 -25.75 -3.09 30.06
C ASP A 197 -24.98 -3.21 28.74
N TRP A 198 -24.58 -4.43 28.39
CA TRP A 198 -23.63 -4.66 27.31
C TRP A 198 -24.15 -5.62 26.24
N VAL A 199 -23.70 -5.38 25.01
CA VAL A 199 -23.86 -6.26 23.86
C VAL A 199 -22.49 -6.73 23.41
N ILE A 200 -22.34 -8.05 23.23
CA ILE A 200 -21.14 -8.62 22.60
C ILE A 200 -21.41 -8.78 21.11
N ASN A 201 -20.60 -8.13 20.28
CA ASN A 201 -20.62 -8.22 18.84
C ASN A 201 -19.35 -8.94 18.37
N ILE A 202 -19.48 -10.16 17.87
CA ILE A 202 -18.38 -10.97 17.35
C ILE A 202 -18.20 -10.63 15.87
N LYS A 203 -17.06 -10.06 15.49
CA LYS A 203 -16.73 -9.62 14.13
C LYS A 203 -15.64 -10.49 13.50
N SER A 204 -15.72 -10.66 12.18
CA SER A 204 -14.66 -11.32 11.42
C SER A 204 -13.43 -10.43 11.27
N VAL A 205 -12.23 -11.01 11.46
CA VAL A 205 -10.94 -10.31 11.25
C VAL A 205 -10.64 -10.15 9.75
N ARG A 206 -11.09 -11.10 8.92
CA ARG A 206 -10.79 -11.14 7.48
C ARG A 206 -11.99 -11.67 6.69
N ASN A 207 -11.92 -11.54 5.36
CA ASN A 207 -12.88 -12.21 4.50
C ASN A 207 -12.80 -13.72 4.67
N VAL A 208 -13.96 -14.37 4.78
CA VAL A 208 -14.11 -15.81 4.97
C VAL A 208 -14.76 -16.40 3.73
N LEU A 209 -14.11 -17.40 3.15
CA LEU A 209 -14.62 -18.12 1.99
C LEU A 209 -15.47 -19.33 2.42
N LYS A 210 -16.42 -19.72 1.58
CA LYS A 210 -17.19 -20.94 1.79
C LYS A 210 -16.24 -22.16 1.83
N GLY A 211 -16.37 -22.98 2.86
CA GLY A 211 -15.54 -24.17 3.06
C GLY A 211 -14.24 -23.95 3.84
N GLU A 212 -13.97 -22.75 4.35
CA GLU A 212 -12.81 -22.52 5.22
C GLU A 212 -12.90 -23.31 6.51
N ASN A 213 -11.76 -23.88 6.96
CA ASN A 213 -11.70 -24.68 8.18
C ASN A 213 -11.70 -23.84 9.45
N TYR A 214 -11.24 -22.58 9.38
CA TYR A 214 -11.11 -21.69 10.54
C TYR A 214 -11.49 -20.26 10.19
N VAL A 215 -12.24 -19.64 11.09
CA VAL A 215 -12.69 -18.25 11.03
C VAL A 215 -12.08 -17.49 12.21
N TYR A 216 -11.21 -16.53 11.89
CA TYR A 216 -10.63 -15.66 12.92
C TYR A 216 -11.60 -14.52 13.23
N ALA A 217 -11.94 -14.38 14.50
CA ALA A 217 -12.86 -13.35 14.96
C ALA A 217 -12.33 -12.63 16.20
N PHE A 218 -12.89 -11.48 16.45
CA PHE A 218 -12.68 -10.72 17.68
C PHE A 218 -14.02 -10.22 18.22
N PRO A 219 -14.21 -10.24 19.54
CA PRO A 219 -15.39 -9.70 20.16
C PRO A 219 -15.21 -8.19 20.41
N GLU A 220 -16.23 -7.44 20.16
CA GLU A 220 -16.36 -6.03 20.48
C GLU A 220 -17.47 -5.86 21.52
N LEU A 221 -17.21 -5.08 22.56
CA LEU A 221 -18.19 -4.76 23.59
C LEU A 221 -18.82 -3.42 23.29
N ILE A 222 -20.14 -3.37 23.21
CA ILE A 222 -20.92 -2.18 22.84
C ILE A 222 -21.96 -1.95 23.92
N GLU A 223 -22.14 -0.69 24.32
CA GLU A 223 -23.19 -0.32 25.28
C GLU A 223 -24.59 -0.60 24.74
N ASN A 224 -25.41 -1.27 25.53
CA ASN A 224 -26.80 -1.61 25.17
C ASN A 224 -27.76 -0.50 25.56
N LYS A 225 -27.84 0.54 24.75
CA LYS A 225 -28.68 1.71 24.96
C LYS A 225 -29.96 1.67 24.14
N ILE A 226 -30.95 2.44 24.55
CA ILE A 226 -32.19 2.62 23.77
C ILE A 226 -31.85 3.40 22.50
N ILE A 227 -32.18 2.84 21.35
CA ILE A 227 -31.94 3.39 20.00
C ILE A 227 -33.17 4.10 19.46
N VAL A 228 -34.34 3.48 19.68
CA VAL A 228 -35.64 4.00 19.24
C VAL A 228 -36.63 3.82 20.36
N LEU A 229 -37.43 4.85 20.61
CA LEU A 229 -38.51 4.82 21.59
C LEU A 229 -39.77 4.29 20.95
N LYS A 230 -40.69 3.79 21.80
CA LYS A 230 -42.04 3.44 21.39
C LYS A 230 -42.77 4.68 20.84
N ASP A 231 -43.57 4.47 19.79
CA ASP A 231 -44.36 5.49 19.10
C ASP A 231 -43.52 6.60 18.42
N GLU A 232 -42.19 6.45 18.34
CA GLU A 232 -41.30 7.36 17.64
C GLU A 232 -41.39 7.17 16.13
N ILE A 233 -41.49 8.29 15.39
CA ILE A 233 -41.40 8.32 13.93
C ILE A 233 -39.92 8.24 13.55
N ILE A 234 -39.48 7.13 12.95
CA ILE A 234 -38.07 6.91 12.57
C ILE A 234 -37.74 7.63 11.24
N SER A 235 -38.67 7.56 10.30
CA SER A 235 -38.57 8.25 9.01
C SER A 235 -39.92 8.52 8.42
N LYS A 236 -40.02 9.51 7.53
CA LYS A 236 -41.23 9.86 6.79
C LYS A 236 -40.90 10.27 5.36
N THR A 237 -41.86 10.09 4.46
CA THR A 237 -41.75 10.50 3.06
C THR A 237 -43.14 10.76 2.49
N SER A 238 -43.23 11.56 1.44
CA SER A 238 -44.46 11.86 0.71
C SER A 238 -44.44 11.19 -0.67
N LEU A 239 -45.64 10.88 -1.18
CA LEU A 239 -45.86 10.37 -2.53
C LEU A 239 -47.00 11.17 -3.17
N SER A 240 -46.68 11.82 -4.33
CA SER A 240 -47.67 12.62 -5.04
C SER A 240 -48.67 11.76 -5.82
N ASN A 241 -49.84 12.31 -6.06
CA ASN A 241 -50.95 11.62 -6.78
C ASN A 241 -50.55 11.15 -8.19
N THR A 242 -49.68 11.88 -8.87
CA THR A 242 -49.21 11.51 -10.22
C THR A 242 -48.37 10.23 -10.25
N GLU A 243 -47.87 9.78 -9.10
CA GLU A 243 -47.00 8.61 -8.94
C GLU A 243 -47.70 7.42 -8.25
N ASN A 244 -49.02 7.47 -8.04
CA ASN A 244 -49.78 6.47 -7.27
C ASN A 244 -49.97 5.12 -8.00
N ASN A 245 -48.95 4.64 -8.69
CA ASN A 245 -48.92 3.28 -9.22
C ASN A 245 -48.46 2.32 -8.11
N ILE A 246 -48.98 1.08 -8.07
CA ILE A 246 -48.62 0.06 -7.08
C ILE A 246 -47.12 -0.16 -7.00
N LYS A 247 -46.43 -0.05 -8.14
CA LYS A 247 -44.95 -0.18 -8.23
C LYS A 247 -44.25 0.96 -7.50
N ASP A 248 -44.71 2.20 -7.65
CA ASP A 248 -44.14 3.39 -7.07
C ASP A 248 -44.35 3.42 -5.55
N VAL A 249 -45.53 3.03 -5.10
CA VAL A 249 -45.84 2.82 -3.67
C VAL A 249 -44.90 1.79 -3.04
N ARG A 250 -44.64 0.65 -3.70
CA ARG A 250 -43.74 -0.39 -3.21
C ARG A 250 -42.28 0.15 -3.12
N ASN A 251 -41.82 0.86 -4.14
CA ASN A 251 -40.49 1.47 -4.17
C ASN A 251 -40.33 2.49 -3.04
N THR A 252 -41.31 3.36 -2.85
CA THR A 252 -41.36 4.36 -1.78
C THR A 252 -41.28 3.71 -0.40
N ILE A 253 -42.01 2.64 -0.16
CA ILE A 253 -41.98 1.89 1.11
C ILE A 253 -40.59 1.28 1.32
N ASN A 254 -40.02 0.65 0.30
CA ASN A 254 -38.70 0.04 0.41
C ASN A 254 -37.63 1.09 0.73
N LEU A 255 -37.67 2.25 0.07
CA LEU A 255 -36.76 3.37 0.35
C LEU A 255 -36.97 3.91 1.77
N LEU A 256 -38.19 4.02 2.21
CA LEU A 256 -38.52 4.50 3.55
C LEU A 256 -38.02 3.54 4.64
N LEU A 257 -38.20 2.22 4.44
CA LEU A 257 -37.66 1.21 5.35
C LEU A 257 -36.13 1.20 5.36
N ALA A 258 -35.50 1.37 4.19
CA ALA A 258 -34.03 1.50 4.09
C ALA A 258 -33.51 2.76 4.81
N SER A 259 -34.21 3.89 4.67
CA SER A 259 -33.93 5.13 5.39
C SER A 259 -34.06 4.95 6.90
N SER A 260 -35.14 4.27 7.35
CA SER A 260 -35.34 3.95 8.76
C SER A 260 -34.22 3.07 9.32
N LEU A 261 -33.76 2.09 8.56
CA LEU A 261 -32.64 1.23 8.95
C LEU A 261 -31.32 2.05 9.04
N ALA A 262 -31.08 2.91 8.07
CA ALA A 262 -29.91 3.78 8.06
C ALA A 262 -29.89 4.71 9.28
N GLU A 263 -31.04 5.31 9.63
CA GLU A 263 -31.19 6.15 10.81
C GLU A 263 -30.96 5.36 12.11
N ALA A 264 -31.54 4.16 12.22
CA ALA A 264 -31.30 3.29 13.37
C ALA A 264 -29.81 2.92 13.51
N LYS A 265 -29.13 2.62 12.41
CA LYS A 265 -27.68 2.34 12.40
C LYS A 265 -26.86 3.57 12.79
N ARG A 266 -27.23 4.75 12.34
CA ARG A 266 -26.59 6.02 12.73
C ARG A 266 -26.67 6.26 14.25
N ARG A 267 -27.76 5.84 14.88
CA ARG A 267 -27.94 5.92 16.34
C ARG A 267 -27.22 4.80 17.11
N GLY A 268 -26.64 3.82 16.42
CA GLY A 268 -25.84 2.73 17.01
C GLY A 268 -26.55 1.37 17.03
N SER A 269 -27.63 1.17 16.27
CA SER A 269 -28.23 -0.15 16.15
C SER A 269 -27.34 -1.12 15.40
N LEU A 270 -27.20 -2.34 15.90
CA LEU A 270 -26.44 -3.43 15.30
C LEU A 270 -27.27 -4.31 14.37
N ILE A 271 -28.58 -4.14 14.32
CA ILE A 271 -29.48 -4.93 13.47
C ILE A 271 -29.26 -4.65 11.98
N ASN A 272 -29.55 -5.64 11.14
CA ASN A 272 -29.40 -5.53 9.68
C ASN A 272 -30.75 -5.40 8.95
N GLU A 273 -31.87 -5.53 9.66
CA GLU A 273 -33.21 -5.43 9.10
C GLU A 273 -34.20 -4.86 10.10
N ILE A 274 -35.21 -4.15 9.61
CA ILE A 274 -36.35 -3.70 10.39
C ILE A 274 -37.52 -4.67 10.15
N LYS A 275 -38.20 -5.09 11.20
CA LYS A 275 -39.35 -5.98 11.11
C LYS A 275 -40.64 -5.17 11.00
N LEU A 276 -41.31 -5.31 9.88
CA LEU A 276 -42.64 -4.72 9.66
C LEU A 276 -43.73 -5.58 10.27
N LYS A 277 -44.68 -4.96 10.95
CA LYS A 277 -45.89 -5.64 11.45
C LYS A 277 -46.67 -6.25 10.29
N SER A 278 -47.08 -7.53 10.40
CA SER A 278 -47.64 -8.32 9.31
C SER A 278 -48.88 -7.69 8.62
N ASP A 279 -49.70 -6.96 9.35
CA ASP A 279 -50.92 -6.36 8.81
C ASP A 279 -50.75 -4.96 8.22
N SER A 280 -49.55 -4.34 8.41
CA SER A 280 -49.34 -2.96 7.99
C SER A 280 -49.46 -2.76 6.49
N LEU A 281 -48.91 -3.69 5.69
CA LEU A 281 -48.99 -3.62 4.23
C LEU A 281 -50.43 -3.77 3.71
N LYS A 282 -51.21 -4.68 4.28
CA LYS A 282 -52.63 -4.88 3.89
C LYS A 282 -53.46 -3.65 4.19
N LYS A 283 -53.31 -3.09 5.39
CA LYS A 283 -54.03 -1.87 5.79
C LYS A 283 -53.68 -0.70 4.88
N LEU A 284 -52.43 -0.56 4.54
CA LEU A 284 -51.92 0.49 3.68
C LEU A 284 -52.45 0.35 2.26
N GLN A 285 -52.46 -0.86 1.69
CA GLN A 285 -53.03 -1.09 0.37
C GLN A 285 -54.52 -0.72 0.31
N VAL A 286 -55.31 -1.17 1.28
CA VAL A 286 -56.75 -0.84 1.37
C VAL A 286 -56.96 0.68 1.51
N PHE A 287 -56.11 1.36 2.27
CA PHE A 287 -56.23 2.81 2.46
C PHE A 287 -55.95 3.57 1.16
N ILE A 288 -54.89 3.18 0.42
CA ILE A 288 -54.55 3.82 -0.86
C ILE A 288 -55.64 3.58 -1.91
N GLU A 289 -56.14 2.34 -2.02
CA GLU A 289 -57.20 2.01 -2.97
C GLU A 289 -58.45 2.81 -2.75
N LYS A 290 -58.84 3.08 -1.49
CA LYS A 290 -60.00 3.88 -1.11
C LYS A 290 -59.82 5.39 -1.33
N ASN A 291 -58.60 5.87 -1.44
CA ASN A 291 -58.28 7.30 -1.47
C ASN A 291 -57.47 7.67 -2.71
N LYS A 292 -57.69 7.01 -3.85
CA LYS A 292 -57.07 7.35 -5.11
C LYS A 292 -57.28 8.81 -5.46
N GLY A 293 -56.24 9.52 -5.88
CA GLY A 293 -56.35 10.92 -6.29
C GLY A 293 -55.82 11.92 -5.25
N PHE A 294 -55.32 11.47 -4.12
CA PHE A 294 -54.71 12.32 -3.10
C PHE A 294 -53.21 12.06 -2.98
N ASP A 295 -52.50 13.05 -2.50
CA ASP A 295 -51.12 12.91 -2.06
C ASP A 295 -51.09 12.22 -0.69
N PHE A 296 -50.07 11.36 -0.49
CA PHE A 296 -49.94 10.59 0.74
C PHE A 296 -48.65 10.93 1.45
N GLU A 297 -48.69 10.97 2.78
CA GLU A 297 -47.50 10.93 3.64
C GLU A 297 -47.41 9.54 4.30
N PHE A 298 -46.23 8.92 4.19
CA PHE A 298 -45.93 7.64 4.80
C PHE A 298 -44.96 7.86 5.96
N GLU A 299 -45.26 7.24 7.09
CA GLU A 299 -44.42 7.27 8.30
C GLU A 299 -44.10 5.86 8.78
N VAL A 300 -42.85 5.66 9.20
CA VAL A 300 -42.43 4.44 9.89
C VAL A 300 -42.38 4.74 11.39
N VAL A 301 -43.23 4.10 12.13
CA VAL A 301 -43.42 4.31 13.57
C VAL A 301 -43.02 3.06 14.34
N SER A 302 -42.21 3.22 15.36
CA SER A 302 -41.77 2.12 16.23
C SER A 302 -42.92 1.67 17.13
N LEU A 303 -43.08 0.35 17.28
CA LEU A 303 -44.14 -0.23 18.13
C LEU A 303 -43.70 -0.46 19.58
N ARG A 304 -42.40 -0.42 19.84
CA ARG A 304 -41.81 -0.62 21.18
C ARG A 304 -40.44 0.04 21.28
N ASP A 305 -40.00 0.23 22.50
CA ASP A 305 -38.57 0.58 22.74
C ASP A 305 -37.70 -0.52 22.18
N SER A 306 -36.62 -0.12 21.52
CA SER A 306 -35.66 -1.05 20.95
C SER A 306 -34.24 -0.63 21.32
N LYS A 307 -33.48 -1.56 21.90
CA LYS A 307 -32.07 -1.35 22.29
C LYS A 307 -31.12 -1.72 21.14
N THR A 308 -29.83 -1.48 21.35
CA THR A 308 -28.72 -1.64 20.39
C THR A 308 -28.75 -2.96 19.60
N ALA A 309 -29.01 -4.09 20.27
CA ALA A 309 -29.02 -5.42 19.65
C ALA A 309 -30.43 -5.95 19.36
N GLN A 310 -31.48 -5.20 19.69
CA GLN A 310 -32.85 -5.66 19.57
C GLN A 310 -33.44 -5.32 18.20
N SER A 311 -34.26 -6.27 17.66
CA SER A 311 -34.98 -6.02 16.42
C SER A 311 -35.97 -4.87 16.59
N ILE A 312 -35.92 -3.88 15.71
CA ILE A 312 -36.89 -2.78 15.66
C ILE A 312 -38.11 -3.27 14.93
N ILE A 313 -39.24 -3.22 15.61
CA ILE A 313 -40.57 -3.61 15.04
C ILE A 313 -41.32 -2.32 14.75
N VAL A 314 -41.73 -2.13 13.52
CA VAL A 314 -42.38 -0.92 13.04
C VAL A 314 -43.74 -1.18 12.42
N GLU A 315 -44.59 -0.15 12.45
CA GLU A 315 -45.82 -0.06 11.70
C GLU A 315 -45.70 1.07 10.67
N LEU A 316 -46.26 0.85 9.48
CA LEU A 316 -46.44 1.89 8.47
C LEU A 316 -47.76 2.61 8.72
N LYS A 317 -47.67 3.91 8.97
CA LYS A 317 -48.84 4.80 8.98
C LYS A 317 -48.89 5.56 7.66
N VAL A 318 -50.10 5.81 7.20
CA VAL A 318 -50.37 6.60 6.00
C VAL A 318 -51.43 7.62 6.33
N SER A 319 -51.17 8.86 5.92
CA SER A 319 -52.13 9.98 6.02
C SER A 319 -52.26 10.68 4.67
N LYS A 320 -53.37 11.39 4.48
CA LYS A 320 -53.52 12.27 3.32
C LYS A 320 -52.78 13.56 3.60
N LEU A 321 -52.00 14.01 2.63
CA LEU A 321 -51.51 15.38 2.61
C LEU A 321 -52.66 16.29 2.17
N LEU A 322 -53.11 17.16 3.08
CA LEU A 322 -54.04 18.24 2.74
C LEU A 322 -53.22 19.29 1.97
N SER A 323 -53.46 19.42 0.67
CA SER A 323 -52.94 20.49 -0.19
C SER A 323 -53.38 21.86 0.27
#